data_e11345b27a1f7f4c839d81592d67c3d1
#
_entry.id   e11345b27a1f7f4c839d81592d67c3d1
#
_cell.length_a   1.000
_cell.length_b   1.000
_cell.length_c   1.000
_cell.angle_alpha   90.00
_cell.angle_beta   90.00
_cell.angle_gamma   90.00
#
_symmetry.space_group_name_H-M   'P 1'
#
loop_
_entity.id
_entity.type
_entity.pdbx_description
1 polymer ?
#
loop_
_entity_poly.entity_id
_entity_poly.type
_entity_poly.pdbx_seq_one_letter_code
_entity_poly.pdbx_strand_id
1 'polypeptide(L)'
;IIDKRMVDLSHEIESDAVIQLVTPESPEALELYRHSTAHLMAAAVTALFPDAQCGIGPPTDSGFFYDFVVDRPFVVEDLEAIEKKMRELAKQDLPYERKLLPKAEAKAHFDKRGEPLKVQLIEEKGGAVVSCYTIDDVFIDFCTGPHVPTTGKLKAFKVLTSSNAYWKGNAQNQPMQRI
;
A
#
# COMPACT_ATOMS: atom_id res chain seq x y z
N ILE A 1 -5.81 -19.01 -0.91
CA ILE A 1 -6.49 -18.97 -2.22
C ILE A 1 -7.78 -19.77 -2.08
N ILE A 2 -8.89 -19.23 -2.52
CA ILE A 2 -10.19 -19.88 -2.58
C ILE A 2 -10.62 -19.90 -4.05
N ASP A 3 -10.93 -21.08 -4.58
CA ASP A 3 -11.35 -21.28 -5.99
C ASP A 3 -10.45 -20.54 -6.99
N LYS A 4 -9.13 -20.67 -6.82
CA LYS A 4 -8.06 -20.04 -7.63
C LYS A 4 -7.94 -18.53 -7.47
N ARG A 5 -8.67 -17.91 -6.56
CA ARG A 5 -8.57 -16.48 -6.27
C ARG A 5 -7.85 -16.26 -4.94
N MET A 6 -6.82 -15.41 -4.93
CA MET A 6 -6.20 -14.98 -3.68
C MET A 6 -7.15 -14.06 -2.93
N VAL A 7 -7.37 -14.36 -1.66
CA VAL A 7 -8.29 -13.61 -0.79
C VAL A 7 -7.58 -13.25 0.51
N ASP A 8 -8.10 -12.26 1.20
CA ASP A 8 -7.64 -11.86 2.53
C ASP A 8 -7.96 -12.94 3.57
N LEU A 9 -7.20 -12.97 4.67
CA LEU A 9 -7.46 -13.90 5.77
C LEU A 9 -8.79 -13.63 6.50
N SER A 10 -9.34 -12.42 6.35
CA SER A 10 -10.66 -12.05 6.89
C SER A 10 -11.82 -12.42 5.96
N HIS A 11 -11.55 -13.05 4.80
CA HIS A 11 -12.59 -13.46 3.86
C HIS A 11 -13.43 -14.60 4.45
N GLU A 12 -14.72 -14.36 4.57
CA GLU A 12 -15.68 -15.39 5.04
C GLU A 12 -15.97 -16.38 3.91
N ILE A 13 -15.99 -17.67 4.25
CA ILE A 13 -16.31 -18.77 3.33
C ILE A 13 -17.77 -19.16 3.58
N GLU A 14 -18.64 -18.77 2.66
CA GLU A 14 -20.09 -18.94 2.81
C GLU A 14 -20.63 -20.27 2.24
N SER A 15 -19.82 -21.01 1.49
CA SER A 15 -20.19 -22.29 0.85
C SER A 15 -18.97 -23.19 0.73
N ASP A 16 -19.20 -24.45 0.31
CA ASP A 16 -18.13 -25.39 0.02
C ASP A 16 -17.17 -24.81 -1.02
N ALA A 17 -15.87 -24.84 -0.74
CA ALA A 17 -14.85 -24.23 -1.58
C ALA A 17 -13.54 -25.03 -1.55
N VAL A 18 -12.76 -24.93 -2.64
CA VAL A 18 -11.40 -25.47 -2.69
C VAL A 18 -10.44 -24.45 -2.12
N ILE A 19 -9.77 -24.82 -1.03
CA ILE A 19 -8.84 -23.95 -0.30
C ILE A 19 -7.40 -24.39 -0.55
N GLN A 20 -6.54 -23.42 -0.92
CA GLN A 20 -5.08 -23.58 -0.93
C GLN A 20 -4.48 -22.58 0.06
N LEU A 21 -3.72 -23.09 1.02
CA LEU A 21 -2.97 -22.23 1.95
C LEU A 21 -1.75 -21.63 1.25
N VAL A 22 -1.59 -20.31 1.35
CA VAL A 22 -0.38 -19.60 0.91
C VAL A 22 0.54 -19.46 2.11
N THR A 23 1.67 -20.14 2.07
CA THR A 23 2.72 -20.04 3.08
C THR A 23 3.85 -19.11 2.59
N PRO A 24 4.80 -18.70 3.44
CA PRO A 24 5.93 -17.87 3.01
C PRO A 24 6.77 -18.48 1.86
N GLU A 25 6.75 -19.80 1.71
CA GLU A 25 7.46 -20.53 0.67
C GLU A 25 6.65 -20.69 -0.63
N SER A 26 5.38 -20.33 -0.60
CA SER A 26 4.52 -20.41 -1.80
C SER A 26 4.96 -19.37 -2.84
N PRO A 27 4.94 -19.69 -4.15
CA PRO A 27 5.30 -18.74 -5.21
C PRO A 27 4.47 -17.44 -5.14
N GLU A 28 3.19 -17.55 -4.80
CA GLU A 28 2.25 -16.44 -4.69
C GLU A 28 2.56 -15.49 -3.53
N ALA A 29 3.30 -15.97 -2.52
CA ALA A 29 3.66 -15.16 -1.36
C ALA A 29 4.54 -13.96 -1.73
N LEU A 30 5.37 -14.06 -2.77
CA LEU A 30 6.29 -13.00 -3.16
C LEU A 30 5.56 -11.73 -3.61
N GLU A 31 4.49 -11.88 -4.40
CA GLU A 31 3.66 -10.75 -4.82
C GLU A 31 2.99 -10.09 -3.61
N LEU A 32 2.44 -10.90 -2.68
CA LEU A 32 1.84 -10.43 -1.45
C LEU A 32 2.83 -9.67 -0.57
N TYR A 33 4.08 -10.17 -0.46
CA TYR A 33 5.17 -9.51 0.26
C TYR A 33 5.52 -8.15 -0.37
N ARG A 34 5.68 -8.10 -1.69
CA ARG A 34 5.99 -6.87 -2.42
C ARG A 34 4.92 -5.82 -2.24
N HIS A 35 3.64 -6.21 -2.41
CA HIS A 35 2.50 -5.33 -2.21
C HIS A 35 2.44 -4.77 -0.78
N SER A 36 2.58 -5.63 0.21
CA SER A 36 2.57 -5.20 1.62
C SER A 36 3.78 -4.35 1.98
N THR A 37 4.95 -4.61 1.37
CA THR A 37 6.14 -3.78 1.56
C THR A 37 5.99 -2.39 0.94
N ALA A 38 5.29 -2.27 -0.20
CA ALA A 38 4.95 -0.96 -0.79
C ALA A 38 4.10 -0.11 0.18
N HIS A 39 3.10 -0.72 0.84
CA HIS A 39 2.31 -0.04 1.86
C HIS A 39 3.12 0.30 3.13
N LEU A 40 4.02 -0.59 3.57
CA LEU A 40 4.95 -0.29 4.66
C LEU A 40 5.84 0.92 4.33
N MET A 41 6.31 1.01 3.08
CA MET A 41 7.08 2.16 2.60
C MET A 41 6.24 3.44 2.60
N ALA A 42 4.99 3.38 2.14
CA ALA A 42 4.09 4.53 2.17
C ALA A 42 3.82 5.00 3.61
N ALA A 43 3.63 4.08 4.55
CA ALA A 43 3.51 4.41 5.97
C ALA A 43 4.76 5.10 6.52
N ALA A 44 5.95 4.63 6.13
CA ALA A 44 7.22 5.25 6.55
C ALA A 44 7.40 6.64 5.94
N VAL A 45 7.07 6.82 4.65
CA VAL A 45 7.15 8.13 3.98
C VAL A 45 6.21 9.13 4.62
N THR A 46 4.93 8.80 4.81
CA THR A 46 3.95 9.73 5.41
C THR A 46 4.27 10.06 6.87
N ALA A 47 4.93 9.16 7.60
CA ALA A 47 5.40 9.44 8.95
C ALA A 47 6.59 10.41 9.00
N LEU A 48 7.48 10.40 7.99
CA LEU A 48 8.65 11.27 7.92
C LEU A 48 8.38 12.58 7.15
N PHE A 49 7.47 12.53 6.20
CA PHE A 49 7.08 13.63 5.31
C PHE A 49 5.54 13.79 5.36
N PRO A 50 5.00 14.47 6.39
CA PRO A 50 3.55 14.56 6.60
C PRO A 50 2.77 15.21 5.45
N ASP A 51 3.43 16.06 4.66
CA ASP A 51 2.85 16.74 3.50
C ASP A 51 2.90 15.91 2.21
N ALA A 52 3.55 14.73 2.23
CA ALA A 52 3.60 13.83 1.10
C ALA A 52 2.22 13.23 0.82
N GLN A 53 1.74 13.37 -0.43
CA GLN A 53 0.49 12.77 -0.86
C GLN A 53 0.74 11.43 -1.54
N CYS A 54 -0.03 10.43 -1.18
CA CYS A 54 0.09 9.08 -1.70
C CYS A 54 -0.58 8.94 -3.08
N GLY A 55 0.18 8.42 -4.05
CA GLY A 55 -0.33 7.98 -5.34
C GLY A 55 -0.75 6.51 -5.31
N ILE A 56 -0.04 5.68 -6.07
CA ILE A 56 -0.23 4.24 -6.14
C ILE A 56 1.09 3.49 -5.93
N GLY A 57 1.00 2.27 -5.41
CA GLY A 57 2.16 1.42 -5.11
C GLY A 57 1.93 -0.05 -5.42
N PRO A 58 1.86 -0.46 -6.70
CA PRO A 58 1.69 -1.85 -7.06
C PRO A 58 2.98 -2.66 -6.86
N PRO A 59 2.86 -3.98 -6.63
CA PRO A 59 3.97 -4.90 -6.80
C PRO A 59 4.37 -4.98 -8.29
N THR A 60 5.62 -5.33 -8.56
CA THR A 60 6.17 -5.59 -9.89
C THR A 60 6.89 -6.92 -9.92
N ASP A 61 7.24 -7.41 -11.12
CA ASP A 61 8.01 -8.66 -11.27
C ASP A 61 9.41 -8.60 -10.63
N SER A 62 9.98 -7.41 -10.47
CA SER A 62 11.32 -7.21 -9.91
C SER A 62 11.33 -6.60 -8.51
N GLY A 63 10.18 -6.22 -7.95
CA GLY A 63 10.11 -5.58 -6.65
C GLY A 63 8.79 -4.89 -6.38
N PHE A 64 8.85 -3.68 -5.87
CA PHE A 64 7.71 -2.82 -5.61
C PHE A 64 8.13 -1.36 -5.78
N PHE A 65 7.17 -0.48 -5.92
CA PHE A 65 7.37 0.96 -5.84
C PHE A 65 6.15 1.62 -5.21
N TYR A 66 6.30 2.89 -4.88
CA TYR A 66 5.18 3.75 -4.53
C TYR A 66 5.46 5.18 -5.03
N ASP A 67 4.44 5.81 -5.60
CA ASP A 67 4.52 7.16 -6.13
C ASP A 67 3.98 8.18 -5.12
N PHE A 68 4.70 9.29 -4.93
CA PHE A 68 4.35 10.34 -3.99
C PHE A 68 4.38 11.71 -4.67
N VAL A 69 3.46 12.58 -4.33
CA VAL A 69 3.61 14.02 -4.55
C VAL A 69 4.35 14.58 -3.35
N VAL A 70 5.45 15.24 -3.58
CA VAL A 70 6.32 15.85 -2.56
C VAL A 70 6.81 17.22 -3.04
N ASP A 71 7.14 18.11 -2.11
CA ASP A 71 7.60 19.46 -2.43
C ASP A 71 9.01 19.51 -3.06
N ARG A 72 9.83 18.51 -2.77
CA ARG A 72 11.17 18.34 -3.34
C ARG A 72 11.48 16.88 -3.66
N PRO A 73 12.37 16.60 -4.61
CA PRO A 73 12.83 15.25 -4.85
C PRO A 73 13.49 14.63 -3.62
N PHE A 74 13.29 13.32 -3.45
CA PHE A 74 14.00 12.55 -2.42
C PHE A 74 15.49 12.48 -2.72
N VAL A 75 16.31 12.68 -1.70
CA VAL A 75 17.77 12.50 -1.74
C VAL A 75 18.15 11.18 -1.07
N VAL A 76 19.42 10.79 -1.17
CA VAL A 76 19.92 9.50 -0.65
C VAL A 76 19.66 9.37 0.85
N GLU A 77 19.86 10.43 1.60
CA GLU A 77 19.63 10.48 3.05
C GLU A 77 18.17 10.26 3.42
N ASP A 78 17.24 10.74 2.58
CA ASP A 78 15.81 10.48 2.75
C ASP A 78 15.50 8.98 2.57
N LEU A 79 16.08 8.34 1.54
CA LEU A 79 15.89 6.92 1.28
C LEU A 79 16.41 6.05 2.44
N GLU A 80 17.57 6.41 3.01
CA GLU A 80 18.10 5.74 4.20
C GLU A 80 17.19 5.93 5.43
N ALA A 81 16.66 7.13 5.64
CA ALA A 81 15.72 7.41 6.71
C ALA A 81 14.40 6.65 6.54
N ILE A 82 13.88 6.60 5.31
CA ILE A 82 12.67 5.82 4.97
C ILE A 82 12.89 4.33 5.25
N GLU A 83 13.99 3.74 4.77
CA GLU A 83 14.30 2.33 5.03
C GLU A 83 14.43 2.04 6.53
N LYS A 84 15.07 2.93 7.29
CA LYS A 84 15.17 2.81 8.74
C LYS A 84 13.79 2.83 9.39
N LYS A 85 12.92 3.76 8.99
CA LYS A 85 11.55 3.85 9.49
C LYS A 85 10.71 2.63 9.13
N MET A 86 10.84 2.10 7.92
CA MET A 86 10.21 0.84 7.53
C MET A 86 10.63 -0.31 8.45
N ARG A 87 11.93 -0.42 8.79
CA ARG A 87 12.43 -1.43 9.72
C ARG A 87 11.89 -1.26 11.14
N GLU A 88 11.70 -0.02 11.59
CA GLU A 88 11.09 0.28 12.87
C GLU A 88 9.63 -0.20 12.92
N LEU A 89 8.84 0.14 11.89
CA LEU A 89 7.45 -0.28 11.76
C LEU A 89 7.33 -1.81 11.62
N ALA A 90 8.23 -2.45 10.87
CA ALA A 90 8.27 -3.91 10.75
C ALA A 90 8.52 -4.61 12.09
N LYS A 91 9.38 -4.03 12.96
CA LYS A 91 9.65 -4.58 14.29
C LYS A 91 8.49 -4.44 15.27
N GLN A 92 7.60 -3.47 15.06
CA GLN A 92 6.41 -3.28 15.89
C GLN A 92 5.33 -4.34 15.65
N ASP A 93 5.45 -5.12 14.57
CA ASP A 93 4.54 -6.22 14.22
C ASP A 93 3.07 -5.77 14.12
N LEU A 94 2.83 -4.62 13.50
CA LEU A 94 1.53 -3.98 13.37
C LEU A 94 0.61 -4.76 12.42
N PRO A 95 -0.70 -4.90 12.73
CA PRO A 95 -1.63 -5.62 11.89
C PRO A 95 -1.95 -4.87 10.59
N TYR A 96 -2.11 -5.63 9.49
CA TYR A 96 -2.82 -5.18 8.30
C TYR A 96 -4.29 -5.55 8.44
N GLU A 97 -5.18 -4.56 8.37
CA GLU A 97 -6.61 -4.79 8.49
C GLU A 97 -7.36 -4.26 7.27
N ARG A 98 -8.23 -5.10 6.73
CA ARG A 98 -9.15 -4.68 5.67
C ARG A 98 -10.35 -3.98 6.27
N LYS A 99 -10.67 -2.79 5.74
CA LYS A 99 -11.87 -2.02 6.10
C LYS A 99 -12.73 -1.80 4.87
N LEU A 100 -14.00 -2.17 4.98
CA LEU A 100 -15.00 -1.90 3.96
C LEU A 100 -15.76 -0.63 4.36
N LEU A 101 -15.65 0.41 3.56
CA LEU A 101 -16.24 1.72 3.84
C LEU A 101 -17.23 2.10 2.74
N PRO A 102 -18.35 2.75 3.07
CA PRO A 102 -19.17 3.43 2.08
C PRO A 102 -18.30 4.42 1.26
N LYS A 103 -18.51 4.47 -0.05
CA LYS A 103 -17.70 5.33 -0.96
C LYS A 103 -17.61 6.78 -0.48
N ALA A 104 -18.74 7.34 -0.02
CA ALA A 104 -18.79 8.71 0.47
C ALA A 104 -17.92 8.91 1.74
N GLU A 105 -17.92 7.95 2.66
CA GLU A 105 -17.11 7.99 3.87
C GLU A 105 -15.62 7.89 3.56
N ALA A 106 -15.23 6.95 2.69
CA ALA A 106 -13.85 6.81 2.24
C ALA A 106 -13.34 8.10 1.56
N LYS A 107 -14.13 8.70 0.67
CA LYS A 107 -13.79 9.98 0.04
C LYS A 107 -13.59 11.10 1.07
N ALA A 108 -14.52 11.25 2.01
CA ALA A 108 -14.43 12.25 3.06
C ALA A 108 -13.21 12.04 3.95
N HIS A 109 -12.84 10.79 4.22
CA HIS A 109 -11.64 10.46 4.99
C HIS A 109 -10.37 10.95 4.29
N PHE A 110 -10.17 10.62 3.01
CA PHE A 110 -8.97 11.01 2.25
C PHE A 110 -8.97 12.51 1.92
N ASP A 111 -10.12 13.13 1.68
CA ASP A 111 -10.24 14.58 1.46
C ASP A 111 -9.78 15.36 2.72
N LYS A 112 -10.24 14.95 3.90
CA LYS A 112 -9.82 15.54 5.18
C LYS A 112 -8.31 15.43 5.42
N ARG A 113 -7.66 14.41 4.86
CA ARG A 113 -6.21 14.19 4.97
C ARG A 113 -5.41 14.95 3.89
N GLY A 114 -6.08 15.67 2.99
CA GLY A 114 -5.41 16.36 1.88
C GLY A 114 -4.85 15.41 0.82
N GLU A 115 -5.51 14.28 0.59
CA GLU A 115 -5.11 13.26 -0.39
C GLU A 115 -6.03 13.21 -1.63
N PRO A 116 -6.03 14.27 -2.48
CA PRO A 116 -6.96 14.40 -3.62
C PRO A 116 -6.80 13.29 -4.66
N LEU A 117 -5.59 12.72 -4.80
CA LEU A 117 -5.35 11.62 -5.73
C LEU A 117 -6.07 10.33 -5.29
N LYS A 118 -6.18 10.08 -3.97
CA LYS A 118 -6.97 8.97 -3.42
C LYS A 118 -8.47 9.22 -3.63
N VAL A 119 -8.94 10.43 -3.42
CA VAL A 119 -10.34 10.81 -3.70
C VAL A 119 -10.67 10.56 -5.16
N GLN A 120 -9.79 10.97 -6.10
CA GLN A 120 -9.96 10.71 -7.53
C GLN A 120 -9.99 9.20 -7.85
N LEU A 121 -9.08 8.40 -7.29
CA LEU A 121 -9.07 6.95 -7.50
C LEU A 121 -10.35 6.28 -7.01
N ILE A 122 -10.84 6.68 -5.83
CA ILE A 122 -12.09 6.16 -5.27
C ILE A 122 -13.27 6.54 -6.16
N GLU A 123 -13.29 7.76 -6.71
CA GLU A 123 -14.35 8.18 -7.63
C GLU A 123 -14.38 7.35 -8.90
N GLU A 124 -13.22 7.09 -9.49
CA GLU A 124 -13.11 6.38 -10.77
C GLU A 124 -13.28 4.86 -10.65
N LYS A 125 -12.77 4.27 -9.57
CA LYS A 125 -12.67 2.82 -9.42
C LYS A 125 -13.56 2.23 -8.32
N GLY A 126 -14.04 3.08 -7.39
CA GLY A 126 -14.81 2.63 -6.25
C GLY A 126 -16.26 2.34 -6.60
N GLY A 127 -16.79 1.19 -6.11
CA GLY A 127 -18.22 0.88 -6.09
C GLY A 127 -18.95 1.63 -4.96
N ALA A 128 -20.16 1.19 -4.62
CA ALA A 128 -20.93 1.75 -3.48
C ALA A 128 -20.19 1.56 -2.14
N VAL A 129 -19.46 0.46 -2.01
CA VAL A 129 -18.55 0.15 -0.91
C VAL A 129 -17.15 -0.03 -1.48
N VAL A 130 -16.14 0.53 -0.83
CA VAL A 130 -14.74 0.44 -1.22
C VAL A 130 -13.92 -0.27 -0.14
N SER A 131 -12.88 -0.97 -0.58
CA SER A 131 -11.92 -1.62 0.29
C SER A 131 -10.76 -0.66 0.58
N CYS A 132 -10.45 -0.50 1.85
CA CYS A 132 -9.23 0.16 2.33
C CYS A 132 -8.46 -0.82 3.21
N TYR A 133 -7.14 -0.62 3.30
CA TYR A 133 -6.30 -1.35 4.25
C TYR A 133 -5.59 -0.38 5.16
N THR A 134 -5.59 -0.71 6.45
CA THR A 134 -4.81 0.00 7.47
C THR A 134 -3.57 -0.80 7.85
N ILE A 135 -2.54 -0.09 8.30
CA ILE A 135 -1.45 -0.64 9.12
C ILE A 135 -1.68 -0.04 10.50
N ASP A 136 -2.41 -0.77 11.34
CA ASP A 136 -2.91 -0.30 12.63
C ASP A 136 -3.53 1.12 12.51
N ASP A 137 -3.11 2.07 13.35
CA ASP A 137 -3.49 3.49 13.32
C ASP A 137 -2.49 4.39 12.56
N VAL A 138 -1.36 3.82 12.06
CA VAL A 138 -0.28 4.61 11.45
C VAL A 138 -0.48 4.91 9.96
N PHE A 139 -1.26 4.09 9.25
CA PHE A 139 -1.46 4.27 7.82
C PHE A 139 -2.79 3.68 7.34
N ILE A 140 -3.39 4.31 6.33
CA ILE A 140 -4.55 3.79 5.61
C ILE A 140 -4.39 4.06 4.12
N ASP A 141 -4.77 3.08 3.28
CA ASP A 141 -4.79 3.23 1.83
C ASP A 141 -6.06 2.67 1.19
N PHE A 142 -6.47 3.27 0.07
CA PHE A 142 -7.49 2.70 -0.82
C PHE A 142 -6.86 1.55 -1.61
N CYS A 143 -7.21 0.33 -1.26
CA CYS A 143 -6.59 -0.88 -1.79
C CYS A 143 -7.56 -2.07 -1.76
N THR A 144 -7.44 -2.94 -2.76
CA THR A 144 -8.24 -4.18 -2.82
C THR A 144 -7.58 -5.35 -2.08
N GLY A 145 -6.31 -5.25 -1.72
CA GLY A 145 -5.54 -6.30 -1.07
C GLY A 145 -5.29 -7.52 -1.97
N PRO A 146 -5.03 -8.69 -1.39
CA PRO A 146 -4.75 -8.90 0.04
C PRO A 146 -3.36 -8.43 0.50
N HIS A 147 -3.13 -8.48 1.81
CA HIS A 147 -1.84 -8.18 2.44
C HIS A 147 -1.38 -9.30 3.37
N VAL A 148 -0.11 -9.24 3.79
CA VAL A 148 0.39 -10.09 4.89
C VAL A 148 -0.34 -9.74 6.20
N PRO A 149 -0.43 -10.67 7.16
CA PRO A 149 -1.16 -10.42 8.42
C PRO A 149 -0.62 -9.24 9.22
N THR A 150 0.70 -9.11 9.30
CA THR A 150 1.36 -8.08 10.10
C THR A 150 2.64 -7.58 9.44
N THR A 151 3.09 -6.37 9.79
CA THR A 151 4.35 -5.80 9.31
C THR A 151 5.55 -6.65 9.72
N GLY A 152 5.47 -7.39 10.83
CA GLY A 152 6.50 -8.30 11.31
C GLY A 152 6.79 -9.49 10.38
N LYS A 153 5.92 -9.76 9.40
CA LYS A 153 6.18 -10.77 8.35
C LYS A 153 7.16 -10.26 7.29
N LEU A 154 7.32 -8.96 7.15
CA LEU A 154 8.19 -8.33 6.16
C LEU A 154 9.64 -8.29 6.67
N LYS A 155 10.37 -9.40 6.52
CA LYS A 155 11.70 -9.61 7.12
C LYS A 155 12.84 -9.00 6.32
N ALA A 156 12.70 -8.92 4.98
CA ALA A 156 13.79 -8.49 4.09
C ALA A 156 13.24 -7.56 2.99
N PHE A 157 13.74 -6.36 2.95
CA PHE A 157 13.48 -5.37 1.90
C PHE A 157 14.64 -4.38 1.84
N LYS A 158 14.74 -3.68 0.72
CA LYS A 158 15.71 -2.63 0.49
C LYS A 158 15.07 -1.51 -0.31
N VAL A 159 15.25 -0.27 0.13
CA VAL A 159 14.95 0.93 -0.67
C VAL A 159 16.16 1.20 -1.56
N LEU A 160 15.95 1.23 -2.88
CA LEU A 160 17.06 1.26 -3.84
C LEU A 160 17.34 2.67 -4.36
N THR A 161 16.31 3.34 -4.90
CA THR A 161 16.45 4.60 -5.61
C THR A 161 15.15 5.38 -5.66
N SER A 162 15.24 6.65 -6.00
CA SER A 162 14.11 7.47 -6.39
C SER A 162 14.22 7.91 -7.86
N SER A 163 13.08 8.15 -8.48
CA SER A 163 12.98 8.64 -9.85
C SER A 163 11.76 9.53 -10.04
N ASN A 164 11.77 10.34 -11.10
CA ASN A 164 10.60 11.12 -11.49
C ASN A 164 9.52 10.19 -12.06
N ALA A 165 8.29 10.49 -11.71
CA ALA A 165 7.10 9.85 -12.24
C ALA A 165 6.01 10.89 -12.49
N TYR A 166 4.90 10.46 -13.08
CA TYR A 166 3.74 11.30 -13.31
C TYR A 166 2.48 10.52 -12.96
N TRP A 167 1.49 11.21 -12.43
CA TRP A 167 0.20 10.61 -12.11
C TRP A 167 -0.36 9.84 -13.31
N LYS A 168 -0.68 8.56 -13.09
CA LYS A 168 -1.15 7.62 -14.13
C LYS A 168 -0.21 7.50 -15.35
N GLY A 169 1.09 7.77 -15.18
CA GLY A 169 2.08 7.64 -16.25
C GLY A 169 1.96 8.68 -17.38
N ASN A 170 1.20 9.75 -17.20
CA ASN A 170 1.01 10.79 -18.21
C ASN A 170 1.76 12.07 -17.80
N ALA A 171 2.73 12.48 -18.61
CA ALA A 171 3.57 13.67 -18.37
C ALA A 171 2.80 15.01 -18.30
N GLN A 172 1.53 15.04 -18.71
CA GLN A 172 0.66 16.20 -18.56
C GLN A 172 -0.01 16.27 -17.18
N ASN A 173 0.06 15.21 -16.40
CA ASN A 173 -0.54 15.12 -15.07
C ASN A 173 0.46 15.55 -13.98
N GLN A 174 0.00 15.48 -12.73
CA GLN A 174 0.77 15.82 -11.53
C GLN A 174 2.15 15.12 -11.53
N PRO A 175 3.27 15.88 -11.44
CA PRO A 175 4.59 15.32 -11.22
C PRO A 175 4.67 14.61 -9.87
N MET A 176 5.39 13.49 -9.83
CA MET A 176 5.55 12.66 -8.65
C MET A 176 7.00 12.18 -8.51
N GLN A 177 7.32 11.71 -7.31
CA GLN A 177 8.54 10.98 -7.04
C GLN A 177 8.19 9.52 -6.77
N ARG A 178 8.87 8.60 -7.46
CA ARG A 178 8.78 7.16 -7.27
C ARG A 178 9.93 6.67 -6.43
N ILE A 179 9.63 5.91 -5.41
CA ILE A 179 10.62 5.13 -4.66
C ILE A 179 10.37 3.67 -4.90
#